data_66c0e90c14f0d31df49b2fa02b2f8485
#
_entry.id   66c0e90c14f0d31df49b2fa02b2f8485
#
_cell.length_a   1.000
_cell.length_b   1.000
_cell.length_c   1.000
_cell.angle_alpha   90.00
_cell.angle_beta   90.00
_cell.angle_gamma   90.00
#
_symmetry.space_group_name_H-M   'P 1'
#
loop_
_entity.id
_entity.type
_entity.pdbx_description
1 polymer ?
#
loop_
_entity_poly.entity_id
_entity_poly.type
_entity_poly.pdbx_seq_one_letter_code
_entity_poly.pdbx_strand_id
1 'polypeptide(L)'
;MSNENESNNLSLSDDLNAVESTGSSKDSDVIIESAASDDSSTSEANYVPEQDNLEKMILSTGIRVGTPVKTKYMVPFIIRANPEGLYILDISKTLSRIDIAAKFISRADISKVAVTSAREYGKTPVEKFCDLTHAKYILGRFMPGTFTNPALPKYMEPQIVIVTDPQADQQAVLEATRAGVPVIAICNSDNVTSKVDLVIPANNRGRKALATVYWLLAREVLKKQGVIKTDSEMKIPIEDFETKLVEEFS
;
A
#
# COMPACT_ATOMS: atom_id res chain seq x y z
N MET A 1 37.81 -46.96 -21.54
CA MET A 1 37.79 -46.33 -22.90
C MET A 1 37.39 -44.92 -22.63
N SER A 2 38.35 -44.01 -22.30
CA SER A 2 39.19 -43.28 -23.27
C SER A 2 38.34 -42.37 -24.14
N ASN A 3 38.42 -41.08 -24.23
CA ASN A 3 39.46 -40.04 -24.20
C ASN A 3 38.73 -38.69 -24.13
N GLU A 4 39.18 -37.72 -23.35
CA GLU A 4 40.20 -36.70 -23.62
C GLU A 4 39.74 -35.50 -24.45
N ASN A 5 39.89 -34.35 -23.80
CA ASN A 5 40.50 -33.10 -24.24
C ASN A 5 39.79 -32.27 -25.32
N GLU A 6 39.65 -30.97 -25.17
CA GLU A 6 40.71 -29.96 -25.13
C GLU A 6 40.21 -28.59 -24.71
N SER A 7 41.02 -27.98 -23.95
CA SER A 7 41.11 -26.57 -23.59
C SER A 7 41.46 -25.69 -24.78
N ASN A 8 41.01 -24.45 -24.82
CA ASN A 8 41.74 -23.36 -25.43
C ASN A 8 41.55 -22.05 -24.66
N ASN A 9 42.60 -21.72 -23.94
CA ASN A 9 43.00 -20.38 -23.52
C ASN A 9 43.44 -19.56 -24.71
N LEU A 10 43.07 -18.30 -24.77
CA LEU A 10 43.88 -17.27 -25.41
C LEU A 10 43.69 -15.95 -24.67
N SER A 11 44.77 -15.56 -24.07
CA SER A 11 45.11 -14.29 -23.44
C SER A 11 45.72 -13.32 -24.48
N LEU A 12 45.97 -12.10 -23.99
CA LEU A 12 46.79 -10.99 -24.55
C LEU A 12 45.95 -9.88 -25.19
N SER A 13 46.22 -8.60 -25.00
CA SER A 13 47.17 -7.82 -24.18
C SER A 13 46.84 -6.34 -24.42
N ASP A 14 47.03 -5.56 -23.38
CA ASP A 14 47.55 -4.21 -23.29
C ASP A 14 47.62 -3.36 -24.57
N ASP A 15 47.12 -2.13 -24.45
CA ASP A 15 47.96 -0.98 -24.81
C ASP A 15 47.46 0.31 -24.11
N LEU A 16 48.39 0.87 -23.36
CA LEU A 16 48.46 2.20 -22.81
C LEU A 16 48.66 3.22 -23.93
N ASN A 17 48.04 4.40 -23.84
CA ASN A 17 48.81 5.63 -24.02
C ASN A 17 48.13 6.87 -23.46
N ALA A 18 48.83 7.47 -22.54
CA ALA A 18 48.68 8.82 -22.05
C ALA A 18 49.26 9.83 -23.03
N VAL A 19 48.65 10.99 -23.15
CA VAL A 19 49.36 12.24 -23.47
C VAL A 19 48.77 13.39 -22.70
N GLU A 20 49.64 14.00 -21.90
CA GLU A 20 49.55 15.31 -21.26
C GLU A 20 49.52 16.44 -22.29
N SER A 21 48.92 17.57 -21.98
CA SER A 21 49.63 18.79 -21.51
C SER A 21 48.86 20.07 -21.85
N THR A 22 48.66 20.85 -20.85
CA THR A 22 49.13 22.27 -20.65
C THR A 22 48.39 23.39 -21.38
N GLY A 23 48.01 24.37 -20.57
CA GLY A 23 48.29 25.77 -20.79
C GLY A 23 47.12 26.72 -20.60
N SER A 24 47.03 27.31 -19.41
CA SER A 24 47.39 28.67 -19.02
C SER A 24 46.43 29.80 -19.42
N SER A 25 45.79 30.32 -18.40
CA SER A 25 45.70 31.74 -17.96
C SER A 25 45.23 32.84 -18.95
N LYS A 26 44.27 33.62 -18.51
CA LYS A 26 44.38 35.01 -18.04
C LYS A 26 43.01 35.66 -17.89
N ASP A 27 42.78 36.13 -16.67
CA ASP A 27 42.32 37.43 -16.20
C ASP A 27 41.75 38.42 -17.22
N SER A 28 40.60 38.95 -16.88
CA SER A 28 40.43 40.41 -16.76
C SER A 28 39.10 40.76 -16.08
N ASP A 29 39.26 41.43 -14.96
CA ASP A 29 38.27 42.25 -14.25
C ASP A 29 37.56 43.21 -15.20
N VAL A 30 36.35 43.67 -14.84
CA VAL A 30 36.03 45.09 -14.67
C VAL A 30 34.51 45.30 -14.38
N ILE A 31 34.27 45.87 -13.21
CA ILE A 31 33.43 46.99 -12.75
C ILE A 31 31.91 46.87 -12.71
N ILE A 32 31.45 46.89 -11.45
CA ILE A 32 30.38 47.56 -10.76
C ILE A 32 29.62 48.62 -11.58
N GLU A 33 28.29 48.58 -11.59
CA GLU A 33 27.48 49.75 -11.31
C GLU A 33 26.11 49.37 -10.75
N SER A 34 25.78 50.05 -9.69
CA SER A 34 24.59 50.04 -8.89
C SER A 34 23.44 50.80 -9.55
N ALA A 35 22.21 50.33 -9.39
CA ALA A 35 21.03 51.18 -9.16
C ALA A 35 19.84 50.33 -8.73
N ALA A 36 19.47 50.45 -7.49
CA ALA A 36 18.23 50.98 -6.92
C ALA A 36 16.92 50.24 -7.24
N SER A 37 16.40 49.64 -6.15
CA SER A 37 15.00 49.69 -5.70
C SER A 37 13.88 49.44 -6.71
N ASP A 38 13.19 48.30 -6.52
CA ASP A 38 11.74 48.42 -6.29
C ASP A 38 11.25 47.22 -5.47
N ASP A 39 10.65 47.58 -4.37
CA ASP A 39 9.90 46.81 -3.44
C ASP A 39 8.70 46.15 -4.17
N SER A 40 8.70 44.85 -4.29
CA SER A 40 7.47 44.09 -4.44
C SER A 40 7.61 42.82 -3.63
N SER A 41 7.21 42.93 -2.37
CA SER A 41 6.86 41.83 -1.50
C SER A 41 5.75 40.98 -2.14
N THR A 42 6.13 40.05 -3.01
CA THR A 42 5.28 38.95 -3.36
C THR A 42 5.59 37.83 -2.37
N SER A 43 4.67 37.70 -1.43
CA SER A 43 4.56 36.53 -0.57
C SER A 43 4.55 35.28 -1.45
N GLU A 44 5.68 34.61 -1.57
CA GLU A 44 5.72 33.23 -1.99
C GLU A 44 4.94 32.44 -0.94
N ALA A 45 3.62 32.31 -1.18
CA ALA A 45 2.80 31.34 -0.51
C ALA A 45 3.48 30.00 -0.74
N ASN A 46 3.93 29.36 0.35
CA ASN A 46 4.44 28.00 0.37
C ASN A 46 3.39 27.07 -0.27
N TYR A 47 3.45 26.89 -1.58
CA TYR A 47 2.76 25.86 -2.30
C TYR A 47 3.49 24.55 -2.00
N VAL A 48 3.19 23.96 -0.84
CA VAL A 48 3.54 22.58 -0.55
C VAL A 48 2.54 21.75 -1.34
N PRO A 49 2.94 20.99 -2.34
CA PRO A 49 2.00 20.21 -3.13
C PRO A 49 1.19 19.32 -2.20
N GLU A 50 -0.12 19.25 -2.39
CA GLU A 50 -1.07 18.48 -1.55
C GLU A 50 -0.64 17.01 -1.40
N GLN A 51 0.10 16.50 -2.37
CA GLN A 51 0.68 15.14 -2.34
C GLN A 51 1.72 14.95 -1.23
N ASP A 52 2.61 15.92 -1.00
CA ASP A 52 3.63 15.83 0.06
C ASP A 52 3.00 15.86 1.46
N ASN A 53 1.92 16.60 1.63
CA ASN A 53 1.16 16.62 2.88
C ASN A 53 0.43 15.30 3.14
N LEU A 54 -0.15 14.71 2.09
CA LEU A 54 -0.82 13.42 2.18
C LEU A 54 0.17 12.29 2.51
N GLU A 55 1.34 12.28 1.88
CA GLU A 55 2.38 11.28 2.17
C GLU A 55 2.89 11.41 3.61
N LYS A 56 3.14 12.63 4.09
CA LYS A 56 3.54 12.87 5.48
C LYS A 56 2.47 12.40 6.47
N MET A 57 1.20 12.66 6.17
CA MET A 57 0.07 12.21 6.97
C MET A 57 -0.01 10.67 6.99
N ILE A 58 0.11 10.01 5.85
CA ILE A 58 0.14 8.55 5.74
C ILE A 58 1.31 7.96 6.52
N LEU A 59 2.49 8.59 6.45
CA LEU A 59 3.68 8.17 7.19
C LEU A 59 3.47 8.22 8.71
N SER A 60 2.74 9.22 9.21
CA SER A 60 2.46 9.39 10.64
C SER A 60 1.53 8.31 11.22
N THR A 61 0.70 7.67 10.39
CA THR A 61 -0.26 6.65 10.84
C THR A 61 0.35 5.27 11.11
N GLY A 62 1.64 5.08 10.81
CA GLY A 62 2.33 3.82 11.02
C GLY A 62 1.93 2.70 10.06
N ILE A 63 1.36 3.03 8.89
CA ILE A 63 0.94 2.08 7.84
C ILE A 63 2.07 1.17 7.37
N ARG A 64 3.31 1.68 7.37
CA ARG A 64 4.52 0.97 6.91
C ARG A 64 5.19 0.10 7.98
N VAL A 65 4.73 0.15 9.22
CA VAL A 65 5.38 -0.58 10.32
C VAL A 65 4.97 -2.03 10.28
N GLY A 66 5.93 -2.89 10.01
CA GLY A 66 5.76 -4.34 10.01
C GLY A 66 5.99 -4.97 11.38
N THR A 67 6.10 -6.29 11.40
CA THR A 67 6.41 -7.11 12.58
C THR A 67 7.89 -7.53 12.58
N PRO A 68 8.40 -8.12 13.67
CA PRO A 68 9.76 -8.67 13.72
C PRO A 68 9.95 -9.91 12.83
N VAL A 69 8.85 -10.51 12.38
CA VAL A 69 8.86 -11.71 11.54
C VAL A 69 8.58 -11.33 10.09
N LYS A 70 9.26 -11.97 9.16
CA LYS A 70 9.00 -11.84 7.71
C LYS A 70 8.74 -13.21 7.09
N THR A 71 7.80 -13.27 6.16
CA THR A 71 7.57 -14.43 5.31
C THR A 71 8.29 -14.26 3.97
N LYS A 72 8.62 -15.37 3.31
CA LYS A 72 9.28 -15.36 1.99
C LYS A 72 8.49 -14.55 0.96
N TYR A 73 7.17 -14.61 1.02
CA TYR A 73 6.28 -13.93 0.08
C TYR A 73 6.23 -12.41 0.27
N MET A 74 6.47 -11.93 1.51
CA MET A 74 6.43 -10.51 1.82
C MET A 74 7.79 -9.81 1.66
N VAL A 75 8.89 -10.55 1.47
CA VAL A 75 10.23 -9.98 1.23
C VAL A 75 10.26 -8.92 0.13
N PRO A 76 9.59 -9.09 -1.03
CA PRO A 76 9.60 -8.06 -2.09
C PRO A 76 8.99 -6.72 -1.69
N PHE A 77 8.17 -6.68 -0.64
CA PHE A 77 7.48 -5.48 -0.14
C PHE A 77 8.18 -4.82 1.04
N ILE A 78 9.29 -5.40 1.52
CA ILE A 78 10.07 -4.90 2.66
C ILE A 78 11.26 -4.10 2.12
N ILE A 79 11.47 -2.87 2.65
CA ILE A 79 12.63 -2.04 2.30
C ILE A 79 13.81 -2.38 3.22
N ARG A 80 13.59 -2.36 4.53
CA ARG A 80 14.64 -2.53 5.55
C ARG A 80 14.07 -3.03 6.86
N ALA A 81 14.96 -3.46 7.76
CA ALA A 81 14.64 -3.66 9.17
C ALA A 81 15.06 -2.41 9.97
N ASN A 82 14.26 -2.02 10.94
CA ASN A 82 14.61 -1.00 11.92
C ASN A 82 15.63 -1.56 12.93
N PRO A 83 16.40 -0.70 13.63
CA PRO A 83 17.25 -1.14 14.73
C PRO A 83 16.52 -1.89 15.85
N GLU A 84 15.22 -1.60 16.02
CA GLU A 84 14.30 -2.27 16.95
C GLU A 84 13.87 -3.68 16.48
N GLY A 85 14.36 -4.14 15.33
CA GLY A 85 14.02 -5.45 14.78
C GLY A 85 12.71 -5.49 13.98
N LEU A 86 12.00 -4.37 13.81
CA LEU A 86 10.76 -4.31 13.02
C LEU A 86 11.07 -4.11 11.53
N TYR A 87 10.35 -4.82 10.66
CA TYR A 87 10.46 -4.63 9.23
C TYR A 87 9.65 -3.42 8.77
N ILE A 88 10.19 -2.66 7.82
CA ILE A 88 9.54 -1.49 7.22
C ILE A 88 9.06 -1.84 5.82
N LEU A 89 7.76 -1.68 5.61
CA LEU A 89 7.11 -1.90 4.33
C LEU A 89 7.29 -0.71 3.38
N ASP A 90 7.24 -0.98 2.08
CA ASP A 90 7.38 0.00 1.01
C ASP A 90 6.04 0.69 0.73
N ILE A 91 5.95 1.98 1.06
CA ILE A 91 4.75 2.78 0.83
C ILE A 91 4.42 2.93 -0.66
N SER A 92 5.43 3.10 -1.52
CA SER A 92 5.20 3.25 -2.95
C SER A 92 4.51 2.01 -3.52
N LYS A 93 4.93 0.83 -3.07
CA LYS A 93 4.27 -0.43 -3.43
C LYS A 93 2.88 -0.55 -2.80
N THR A 94 2.69 -0.08 -1.56
CA THR A 94 1.37 -0.05 -0.92
C THR A 94 0.38 0.77 -1.75
N LEU A 95 0.73 2.01 -2.10
CA LEU A 95 -0.12 2.90 -2.89
C LEU A 95 -0.41 2.34 -4.28
N SER A 96 0.62 1.81 -4.96
CA SER A 96 0.45 1.15 -6.27
C SER A 96 -0.51 -0.05 -6.18
N ARG A 97 -0.41 -0.87 -5.13
CA ARG A 97 -1.29 -2.02 -4.92
C ARG A 97 -2.72 -1.61 -4.55
N ILE A 98 -2.90 -0.51 -3.82
CA ILE A 98 -4.22 0.08 -3.55
C ILE A 98 -4.88 0.56 -4.86
N ASP A 99 -4.15 1.24 -5.75
CA ASP A 99 -4.69 1.65 -7.05
C ASP A 99 -5.08 0.46 -7.92
N ILE A 100 -4.27 -0.61 -7.94
CA ILE A 100 -4.60 -1.86 -8.65
C ILE A 100 -5.84 -2.51 -8.04
N ALA A 101 -5.93 -2.58 -6.71
CA ALA A 101 -7.09 -3.12 -6.00
C ALA A 101 -8.36 -2.32 -6.32
N ALA A 102 -8.27 -0.99 -6.29
CA ALA A 102 -9.39 -0.11 -6.63
C ALA A 102 -9.86 -0.30 -8.07
N LYS A 103 -8.93 -0.43 -9.03
CA LYS A 103 -9.25 -0.75 -10.43
C LYS A 103 -9.95 -2.11 -10.57
N PHE A 104 -9.52 -3.09 -9.79
CA PHE A 104 -10.09 -4.42 -9.82
C PHE A 104 -11.50 -4.42 -9.23
N ILE A 105 -11.68 -3.78 -8.06
CA ILE A 105 -12.98 -3.65 -7.38
C ILE A 105 -13.98 -2.85 -8.25
N SER A 106 -13.54 -1.77 -8.88
CA SER A 106 -14.44 -0.92 -9.69
C SER A 106 -14.98 -1.59 -10.95
N ARG A 107 -14.37 -2.70 -11.41
CA ARG A 107 -14.85 -3.50 -12.55
C ARG A 107 -15.90 -4.55 -12.16
N ALA A 108 -15.96 -4.89 -10.88
CA ALA A 108 -16.93 -5.83 -10.36
C ALA A 108 -18.24 -5.11 -9.95
N ASP A 109 -19.29 -5.88 -9.79
CA ASP A 109 -20.51 -5.40 -9.16
C ASP A 109 -20.25 -5.20 -7.67
N ILE A 110 -20.25 -3.95 -7.21
CA ILE A 110 -19.93 -3.59 -5.83
C ILE A 110 -20.87 -4.25 -4.83
N SER A 111 -22.12 -4.45 -5.17
CA SER A 111 -23.09 -5.18 -4.33
C SER A 111 -22.69 -6.64 -4.07
N LYS A 112 -21.77 -7.17 -4.89
CA LYS A 112 -21.19 -8.52 -4.80
C LYS A 112 -19.75 -8.50 -4.29
N VAL A 113 -19.26 -7.39 -3.78
CA VAL A 113 -17.98 -7.33 -3.06
C VAL A 113 -18.23 -7.59 -1.59
N ALA A 114 -17.53 -8.57 -1.02
CA ALA A 114 -17.59 -8.89 0.40
C ALA A 114 -16.30 -8.45 1.10
N VAL A 115 -16.42 -7.74 2.21
CA VAL A 115 -15.28 -7.32 3.03
C VAL A 115 -15.33 -8.03 4.37
N THR A 116 -14.26 -8.70 4.77
CA THR A 116 -14.21 -9.46 6.03
C THR A 116 -13.19 -8.87 6.99
N SER A 117 -13.55 -8.83 8.28
CA SER A 117 -12.64 -8.46 9.36
C SER A 117 -13.01 -9.13 10.67
N ALA A 118 -12.15 -10.05 11.12
CA ALA A 118 -12.21 -10.61 12.47
C ALA A 118 -11.54 -9.69 13.50
N ARG A 119 -10.67 -8.77 13.05
CA ARG A 119 -9.96 -7.85 13.94
C ARG A 119 -10.86 -6.74 14.43
N GLU A 120 -10.82 -6.46 15.75
CA GLU A 120 -11.60 -5.39 16.39
C GLU A 120 -11.29 -4.02 15.75
N TYR A 121 -10.02 -3.69 15.56
CA TYR A 121 -9.62 -2.42 14.95
C TYR A 121 -9.96 -2.28 13.46
N GLY A 122 -10.37 -3.36 12.81
CA GLY A 122 -10.83 -3.37 11.44
C GLY A 122 -12.34 -3.16 11.27
N LYS A 123 -13.14 -3.27 12.34
CA LYS A 123 -14.60 -3.18 12.25
C LYS A 123 -15.05 -1.83 11.72
N THR A 124 -14.72 -0.74 12.41
CA THR A 124 -15.12 0.62 12.00
C THR A 124 -14.60 1.01 10.61
N PRO A 125 -13.31 0.78 10.25
CA PRO A 125 -12.84 1.05 8.90
C PRO A 125 -13.60 0.30 7.82
N VAL A 126 -13.92 -0.99 8.05
CA VAL A 126 -14.68 -1.82 7.10
C VAL A 126 -16.12 -1.34 6.97
N GLU A 127 -16.81 -1.03 8.08
CA GLU A 127 -18.16 -0.45 8.05
C GLU A 127 -18.19 0.83 7.22
N LYS A 128 -17.30 1.78 7.51
CA LYS A 128 -17.22 3.05 6.77
C LYS A 128 -16.90 2.87 5.29
N PHE A 129 -15.99 1.95 4.97
CA PHE A 129 -15.69 1.61 3.59
C PHE A 129 -16.94 1.06 2.87
N CYS A 130 -17.67 0.15 3.49
CA CYS A 130 -18.85 -0.46 2.89
C CYS A 130 -20.03 0.51 2.80
N ASP A 131 -20.21 1.39 3.78
CA ASP A 131 -21.21 2.46 3.73
C ASP A 131 -20.99 3.41 2.55
N LEU A 132 -19.71 3.74 2.26
CA LEU A 132 -19.34 4.63 1.16
C LEU A 132 -19.41 3.96 -0.22
N THR A 133 -19.05 2.69 -0.29
CA THR A 133 -18.97 1.97 -1.58
C THR A 133 -20.19 1.10 -1.85
N HIS A 134 -21.08 0.90 -0.87
CA HIS A 134 -22.21 -0.04 -0.92
C HIS A 134 -21.81 -1.51 -1.08
N ALA A 135 -20.59 -1.87 -0.64
CA ALA A 135 -20.14 -3.25 -0.54
C ALA A 135 -20.76 -3.93 0.69
N LYS A 136 -20.74 -5.25 0.71
CA LYS A 136 -21.20 -6.03 1.86
C LYS A 136 -20.06 -6.30 2.84
N TYR A 137 -20.33 -6.27 4.14
CA TYR A 137 -19.33 -6.58 5.15
C TYR A 137 -19.72 -7.77 6.03
N ILE A 138 -18.70 -8.46 6.53
CA ILE A 138 -18.81 -9.54 7.50
C ILE A 138 -17.81 -9.21 8.63
N LEU A 139 -18.33 -8.80 9.77
CA LEU A 139 -17.51 -8.38 10.90
C LEU A 139 -17.51 -9.42 12.01
N GLY A 140 -16.35 -9.52 12.69
CA GLY A 140 -16.13 -10.48 13.75
C GLY A 140 -15.90 -11.90 13.21
N ARG A 141 -16.41 -12.91 13.92
CA ARG A 141 -16.18 -14.30 13.56
C ARG A 141 -16.89 -14.66 12.25
N PHE A 142 -16.11 -15.06 11.25
CA PHE A 142 -16.64 -15.58 10.01
C PHE A 142 -17.35 -16.92 10.23
N MET A 143 -18.60 -17.03 9.81
CA MET A 143 -19.39 -18.28 9.91
C MET A 143 -18.99 -19.23 8.78
N PRO A 144 -18.53 -20.45 9.10
CA PRO A 144 -18.26 -21.45 8.07
C PRO A 144 -19.49 -21.73 7.21
N GLY A 145 -19.28 -21.80 5.88
CA GLY A 145 -20.36 -22.02 4.93
C GLY A 145 -20.96 -20.77 4.33
N THR A 146 -20.58 -19.57 4.77
CA THR A 146 -21.14 -18.30 4.26
C THR A 146 -20.96 -18.14 2.73
N PHE A 147 -19.87 -18.62 2.15
CA PHE A 147 -19.63 -18.57 0.70
C PHE A 147 -19.87 -19.92 0.00
N THR A 148 -20.07 -21.01 0.75
CA THR A 148 -20.10 -22.34 0.17
C THR A 148 -21.38 -23.13 0.41
N ASN A 149 -22.22 -22.73 1.37
CA ASN A 149 -23.44 -23.47 1.73
C ASN A 149 -24.71 -22.63 1.50
N PRO A 150 -25.46 -22.88 0.38
CA PRO A 150 -26.69 -22.17 0.08
C PRO A 150 -27.81 -22.32 1.11
N ALA A 151 -27.76 -23.33 1.98
CA ALA A 151 -28.78 -23.55 3.01
C ALA A 151 -28.66 -22.58 4.20
N LEU A 152 -27.58 -21.81 4.29
CA LEU A 152 -27.40 -20.86 5.38
C LEU A 152 -28.15 -19.56 5.14
N PRO A 153 -28.81 -18.96 6.18
CA PRO A 153 -29.51 -17.68 6.03
C PRO A 153 -28.58 -16.52 5.63
N LYS A 154 -27.30 -16.61 5.94
CA LYS A 154 -26.28 -15.60 5.62
C LYS A 154 -25.44 -15.97 4.40
N TYR A 155 -25.90 -16.92 3.59
CA TYR A 155 -25.22 -17.30 2.37
C TYR A 155 -25.10 -16.11 1.39
N MET A 156 -23.95 -15.96 0.77
CA MET A 156 -23.70 -14.97 -0.28
C MET A 156 -22.71 -15.50 -1.32
N GLU A 157 -22.88 -15.03 -2.54
CA GLU A 157 -21.99 -15.32 -3.68
C GLU A 157 -21.24 -14.04 -4.06
N PRO A 158 -20.09 -13.77 -3.43
CA PRO A 158 -19.29 -12.60 -3.78
C PRO A 158 -18.55 -12.81 -5.11
N GLN A 159 -18.30 -11.71 -5.83
CA GLN A 159 -17.39 -11.69 -6.98
C GLN A 159 -15.96 -11.40 -6.56
N ILE A 160 -15.77 -10.67 -5.46
CA ILE A 160 -14.48 -10.33 -4.88
C ILE A 160 -14.61 -10.39 -3.35
N VAL A 161 -13.59 -10.93 -2.69
CA VAL A 161 -13.49 -10.90 -1.23
C VAL A 161 -12.29 -10.06 -0.83
N ILE A 162 -12.53 -9.07 0.04
CA ILE A 162 -11.48 -8.24 0.66
C ILE A 162 -11.30 -8.70 2.09
N VAL A 163 -10.08 -9.03 2.47
CA VAL A 163 -9.73 -9.58 3.78
C VAL A 163 -8.80 -8.64 4.51
N THR A 164 -9.15 -8.23 5.73
CA THR A 164 -8.34 -7.33 6.56
C THR A 164 -7.05 -8.00 7.03
N ASP A 165 -7.12 -9.27 7.41
CA ASP A 165 -5.96 -10.05 7.83
C ASP A 165 -6.15 -11.52 7.44
N PRO A 166 -5.37 -12.03 6.48
CA PRO A 166 -5.53 -13.42 6.01
C PRO A 166 -5.24 -14.46 7.10
N GLN A 167 -4.55 -14.10 8.17
CA GLN A 167 -4.28 -15.00 9.28
C GLN A 167 -5.48 -15.08 10.24
N ALA A 168 -6.10 -13.94 10.57
CA ALA A 168 -7.26 -13.88 11.45
C ALA A 168 -8.54 -14.39 10.73
N ASP A 169 -8.68 -14.05 9.44
CA ASP A 169 -9.81 -14.40 8.58
C ASP A 169 -9.53 -15.62 7.69
N GLN A 170 -8.73 -16.57 8.17
CA GLN A 170 -8.30 -17.75 7.40
C GLN A 170 -9.49 -18.53 6.81
N GLN A 171 -10.60 -18.65 7.55
CA GLN A 171 -11.78 -19.35 7.09
C GLN A 171 -12.42 -18.68 5.87
N ALA A 172 -12.50 -17.35 5.85
CA ALA A 172 -13.02 -16.61 4.71
C ALA A 172 -12.14 -16.80 3.46
N VAL A 173 -10.81 -16.74 3.63
CA VAL A 173 -9.85 -17.01 2.56
C VAL A 173 -10.00 -18.42 1.99
N LEU A 174 -10.14 -19.42 2.86
CA LEU A 174 -10.32 -20.82 2.45
C LEU A 174 -11.60 -21.03 1.65
N GLU A 175 -12.72 -20.45 2.10
CA GLU A 175 -14.00 -20.59 1.42
C GLU A 175 -14.03 -19.81 0.10
N ALA A 176 -13.50 -18.58 0.06
CA ALA A 176 -13.37 -17.82 -1.16
C ALA A 176 -12.55 -18.58 -2.22
N THR A 177 -11.41 -19.15 -1.81
CA THR A 177 -10.58 -19.98 -2.71
C THR A 177 -11.33 -21.22 -3.22
N ARG A 178 -12.12 -21.90 -2.36
CA ARG A 178 -12.94 -23.05 -2.75
C ARG A 178 -14.07 -22.69 -3.70
N ALA A 179 -14.64 -21.50 -3.50
CA ALA A 179 -15.69 -20.97 -4.36
C ALA A 179 -15.14 -20.38 -5.68
N GLY A 180 -13.81 -20.33 -5.86
CA GLY A 180 -13.17 -19.74 -7.04
C GLY A 180 -13.26 -18.20 -7.09
N VAL A 181 -13.47 -17.57 -5.94
CA VAL A 181 -13.59 -16.11 -5.81
C VAL A 181 -12.24 -15.49 -5.50
N PRO A 182 -11.80 -14.46 -6.24
CA PRO A 182 -10.53 -13.79 -6.01
C PRO A 182 -10.50 -13.07 -4.67
N VAL A 183 -9.34 -13.18 -3.99
CA VAL A 183 -9.10 -12.65 -2.65
C VAL A 183 -8.09 -11.50 -2.70
N ILE A 184 -8.50 -10.33 -2.25
CA ILE A 184 -7.64 -9.19 -1.97
C ILE A 184 -7.38 -9.16 -0.46
N ALA A 185 -6.12 -9.11 -0.02
CA ALA A 185 -5.83 -9.07 1.41
C ALA A 185 -4.84 -7.98 1.78
N ILE A 186 -5.09 -7.35 2.94
CA ILE A 186 -4.14 -6.45 3.58
C ILE A 186 -3.17 -7.33 4.38
N CYS A 187 -1.90 -7.33 3.97
CA CYS A 187 -0.89 -8.21 4.53
C CYS A 187 0.24 -7.45 5.20
N ASN A 188 0.57 -7.84 6.42
CA ASN A 188 1.76 -7.41 7.13
C ASN A 188 2.96 -8.33 6.78
N SER A 189 4.15 -8.01 7.29
CA SER A 189 5.39 -8.74 7.00
C SER A 189 5.36 -10.23 7.36
N ASP A 190 4.54 -10.63 8.34
CA ASP A 190 4.41 -12.01 8.85
C ASP A 190 3.28 -12.83 8.20
N ASN A 191 2.46 -12.23 7.35
CA ASN A 191 1.34 -12.93 6.75
C ASN A 191 1.77 -13.92 5.64
N VAL A 192 1.05 -15.04 5.58
CA VAL A 192 1.19 -16.03 4.51
C VAL A 192 0.16 -15.72 3.41
N THR A 193 0.65 -15.55 2.20
CA THR A 193 -0.16 -15.07 1.06
C THR A 193 -0.49 -16.17 0.03
N SER A 194 -0.36 -17.44 0.39
CA SER A 194 -0.48 -18.57 -0.55
C SER A 194 -1.85 -18.72 -1.22
N LYS A 195 -2.89 -18.12 -0.66
CA LYS A 195 -4.27 -18.13 -1.18
C LYS A 195 -4.83 -16.74 -1.41
N VAL A 196 -3.94 -15.76 -1.57
CA VAL A 196 -4.29 -14.37 -1.81
C VAL A 196 -3.87 -14.01 -3.22
N ASP A 197 -4.81 -13.50 -4.03
CA ASP A 197 -4.56 -13.14 -5.42
C ASP A 197 -3.94 -11.75 -5.54
N LEU A 198 -4.38 -10.81 -4.70
CA LEU A 198 -3.83 -9.46 -4.65
C LEU A 198 -3.47 -9.07 -3.22
N VAL A 199 -2.19 -8.83 -2.99
CA VAL A 199 -1.64 -8.40 -1.70
C VAL A 199 -1.53 -6.87 -1.66
N ILE A 200 -2.09 -6.26 -0.62
CA ILE A 200 -1.85 -4.86 -0.26
C ILE A 200 -0.90 -4.87 0.95
N PRO A 201 0.38 -4.55 0.77
CA PRO A 201 1.34 -4.56 1.86
C PRO A 201 1.09 -3.38 2.79
N ALA A 202 0.62 -3.64 4.00
CA ALA A 202 0.36 -2.62 5.00
C ALA A 202 0.28 -3.20 6.42
N ASN A 203 0.35 -2.34 7.42
CA ASN A 203 0.16 -2.72 8.80
C ASN A 203 -1.33 -3.00 9.07
N ASN A 204 -1.68 -4.27 9.22
CA ASN A 204 -3.04 -4.72 9.50
C ASN A 204 -3.36 -4.92 10.99
N ARG A 205 -2.49 -4.45 11.89
CA ARG A 205 -2.66 -4.54 13.35
C ARG A 205 -2.90 -3.19 13.99
N GLY A 206 -2.40 -2.11 13.35
CA GLY A 206 -2.52 -0.77 13.89
C GLY A 206 -3.89 -0.16 13.61
N ARG A 207 -4.52 0.45 14.63
CA ARG A 207 -5.82 1.12 14.52
C ARG A 207 -5.80 2.23 13.47
N LYS A 208 -4.85 3.18 13.58
CA LYS A 208 -4.67 4.28 12.62
C LYS A 208 -4.26 3.78 11.24
N ALA A 209 -3.42 2.75 11.19
CA ALA A 209 -2.96 2.17 9.93
C ALA A 209 -4.11 1.55 9.13
N LEU A 210 -4.99 0.76 9.77
CA LEU A 210 -6.17 0.19 9.11
C LEU A 210 -7.14 1.26 8.65
N ALA A 211 -7.40 2.29 9.47
CA ALA A 211 -8.20 3.44 9.08
C ALA A 211 -7.67 4.09 7.79
N THR A 212 -6.37 4.32 7.73
CA THR A 212 -5.71 4.93 6.56
C THR A 212 -5.79 4.04 5.32
N VAL A 213 -5.56 2.73 5.45
CA VAL A 213 -5.64 1.79 4.31
C VAL A 213 -7.03 1.78 3.71
N TYR A 214 -8.07 1.63 4.54
CA TYR A 214 -9.46 1.60 4.08
C TYR A 214 -9.93 2.96 3.55
N TRP A 215 -9.47 4.06 4.14
CA TRP A 215 -9.74 5.41 3.64
C TRP A 215 -9.13 5.61 2.25
N LEU A 216 -7.86 5.24 2.05
CA LEU A 216 -7.19 5.29 0.75
C LEU A 216 -7.89 4.41 -0.28
N LEU A 217 -8.25 3.18 0.11
CA LEU A 217 -8.94 2.25 -0.78
C LEU A 217 -10.33 2.78 -1.18
N ALA A 218 -11.11 3.32 -0.22
CA ALA A 218 -12.40 3.95 -0.49
C ALA A 218 -12.26 5.11 -1.48
N ARG A 219 -11.30 6.00 -1.24
CA ARG A 219 -11.00 7.13 -2.11
C ARG A 219 -10.71 6.70 -3.55
N GLU A 220 -9.80 5.76 -3.71
CA GLU A 220 -9.42 5.28 -5.05
C GLU A 220 -10.56 4.52 -5.75
N VAL A 221 -11.37 3.74 -5.02
CA VAL A 221 -12.55 3.06 -5.58
C VAL A 221 -13.57 4.09 -6.07
N LEU A 222 -13.92 5.09 -5.24
CA LEU A 222 -14.88 6.14 -5.61
C LEU A 222 -14.39 6.99 -6.79
N LYS A 223 -13.08 7.25 -6.90
CA LYS A 223 -12.49 7.90 -8.08
C LYS A 223 -12.68 7.05 -9.35
N LYS A 224 -12.39 5.76 -9.27
CA LYS A 224 -12.56 4.85 -10.44
C LYS A 224 -14.02 4.66 -10.85
N GLN A 225 -14.95 4.81 -9.92
CA GLN A 225 -16.39 4.82 -10.19
C GLN A 225 -16.89 6.15 -10.76
N GLY A 226 -16.08 7.21 -10.72
CA GLY A 226 -16.47 8.55 -11.17
C GLY A 226 -17.38 9.31 -10.20
N VAL A 227 -17.54 8.82 -8.97
CA VAL A 227 -18.29 9.49 -7.90
C VAL A 227 -17.54 10.73 -7.39
N ILE A 228 -16.22 10.63 -7.33
CA ILE A 228 -15.31 11.69 -6.90
C ILE A 228 -14.35 12.01 -8.04
N LYS A 229 -14.18 13.29 -8.37
CA LYS A 229 -13.26 13.73 -9.43
C LYS A 229 -11.90 14.15 -8.87
N THR A 230 -11.87 14.74 -7.68
CA THR A 230 -10.68 15.31 -7.07
C THR A 230 -10.44 14.73 -5.67
N ASP A 231 -9.19 14.69 -5.22
CA ASP A 231 -8.82 14.18 -3.89
C ASP A 231 -9.46 14.96 -2.74
N SER A 232 -9.71 16.25 -2.94
CA SER A 232 -10.36 17.15 -1.98
C SER A 232 -11.88 16.96 -1.83
N GLU A 233 -12.52 16.18 -2.73
CA GLU A 233 -13.97 15.91 -2.65
C GLU A 233 -14.35 14.85 -1.61
N MET A 234 -13.39 14.10 -1.10
CA MET A 234 -13.64 13.16 -0.01
C MET A 234 -13.76 13.91 1.32
N LYS A 235 -14.98 14.30 1.67
CA LYS A 235 -15.31 15.10 2.86
C LYS A 235 -15.10 14.38 4.20
N ILE A 236 -14.85 13.08 4.18
CA ILE A 236 -14.73 12.26 5.38
C ILE A 236 -13.26 12.18 5.78
N PRO A 237 -12.88 12.67 6.98
CA PRO A 237 -11.52 12.59 7.47
C PRO A 237 -11.13 11.16 7.85
N ILE A 238 -9.83 10.90 7.97
CA ILE A 238 -9.29 9.57 8.34
C ILE A 238 -9.72 9.18 9.75
N GLU A 239 -9.89 10.16 10.65
CA GLU A 239 -10.30 9.96 12.05
C GLU A 239 -11.67 9.28 12.17
N ASP A 240 -12.56 9.47 11.22
CA ASP A 240 -13.89 8.83 11.20
C ASP A 240 -13.80 7.34 10.86
N PHE A 241 -12.71 6.91 10.21
CA PHE A 241 -12.41 5.50 9.97
C PHE A 241 -11.71 4.86 11.18
N GLU A 242 -11.23 5.64 12.15
CA GLU A 242 -10.53 5.09 13.28
C GLU A 242 -11.51 4.50 14.30
N THR A 243 -11.27 3.26 14.73
CA THR A 243 -12.02 2.62 15.80
C THR A 243 -11.74 3.34 17.12
N LYS A 244 -12.75 4.01 17.68
CA LYS A 244 -12.65 4.66 18.98
C LYS A 244 -12.60 3.60 20.06
N LEU A 245 -11.63 3.69 20.98
CA LEU A 245 -11.64 2.89 22.19
C LEU A 245 -12.77 3.43 23.06
N VAL A 246 -13.81 2.63 23.25
CA VAL A 246 -14.77 2.89 24.34
C VAL A 246 -14.03 2.48 25.61
N GLU A 247 -13.65 3.45 26.45
CA GLU A 247 -13.24 3.16 27.82
C GLU A 247 -14.51 2.65 28.52
N GLU A 248 -14.63 1.34 28.64
CA GLU A 248 -15.57 0.74 29.56
C GLU A 248 -15.04 1.06 30.97
N PHE A 249 -15.59 2.14 31.55
CA PHE A 249 -15.45 2.39 32.97
C PHE A 249 -16.21 1.26 33.71
N SER A 250 -15.44 0.28 34.19
CA SER A 250 -15.92 -0.74 35.13
C SER A 250 -16.13 -0.14 36.50
#